data_26a0b3aaa35740e8d05bfc293f14ca15
#
_entry.id   26a0b3aaa35740e8d05bfc293f14ca15
#
_cell.length_a   1.000
_cell.length_b   1.000
_cell.length_c   1.000
_cell.angle_alpha   90.00
_cell.angle_beta   90.00
_cell.angle_gamma   90.00
#
_symmetry.space_group_name_H-M   'P 1'
#
loop_
_entity.id
_entity.type
_entity.pdbx_description
1 polymer ?
#
loop_
_entity_poly.entity_id
_entity_poly.type
_entity_poly.pdbx_seq_one_letter_code
_entity_poly.pdbx_strand_id
1 'polypeptide(L)'
;MRLSLLAVTLSFILFTHSAFRKKTPTAEQKIELGRQLFFDKALSEPNGQSCTVCHAPKTAFSDPNHAIVSEGMIDDAFVNRNSQSLAYVSFIPPLQRSANGEYYGGLFWDGRSSSLTHQLSGPFFNAAEMNNADTLSLLAEVKQAPYYSLFKQVYGRIKDPDIAYDQLCEAIAAFESSSVFNEFTSKYDYYLAGKVQLTEQEKLGLSLFEGKGRCNSCHLTTPEPESGRVLFTNFHYYNLGIPKNPKNPFYSTFASINPQGEAAIDFGLGAVVNDVNQNGKFRVPTLRNVQYTGPYFHNGYCATLQEAVHFLNARDVDAYPEPEVRQNVAHQITGSSHLKADEEQAIVAFLLCLTDGYEPQ
;
A
#
# COMPACT_ATOMS: atom_id res chain seq x y z
N MET A 1 32.69 41.18 -82.22
CA MET A 1 32.01 40.03 -81.63
C MET A 1 32.18 40.06 -80.13
N ARG A 2 31.15 40.47 -79.37
CA ARG A 2 31.16 40.46 -77.89
C ARG A 2 30.25 39.37 -77.46
N LEU A 3 30.79 38.33 -76.78
CA LEU A 3 30.01 37.29 -76.09
C LEU A 3 29.59 37.79 -74.69
N SER A 4 28.32 37.85 -74.47
CA SER A 4 27.74 38.12 -73.14
C SER A 4 27.52 36.80 -72.42
N LEU A 5 28.19 36.59 -71.28
CA LEU A 5 27.90 35.47 -70.35
C LEU A 5 26.70 35.84 -69.47
N LEU A 6 25.64 35.06 -69.57
CA LEU A 6 24.53 35.09 -68.58
C LEU A 6 24.90 34.20 -67.39
N ALA A 7 25.02 34.80 -66.21
CA ALA A 7 25.20 34.09 -64.97
C ALA A 7 23.79 33.74 -64.42
N VAL A 8 23.43 32.45 -64.34
CA VAL A 8 22.23 31.95 -63.70
C VAL A 8 22.56 31.68 -62.23
N THR A 9 22.03 32.49 -61.31
CA THR A 9 22.13 32.31 -59.90
C THR A 9 21.03 31.33 -59.42
N LEU A 10 21.44 30.13 -59.06
CA LEU A 10 20.55 29.11 -58.45
C LEU A 10 20.40 29.42 -56.95
N SER A 11 19.28 29.99 -56.54
CA SER A 11 18.95 30.18 -55.13
C SER A 11 18.50 28.85 -54.51
N PHE A 12 19.35 28.24 -53.70
CA PHE A 12 19.00 27.07 -52.87
C PHE A 12 18.18 27.56 -51.66
N ILE A 13 16.88 27.32 -51.67
CA ILE A 13 16.01 27.49 -50.51
C ILE A 13 16.21 26.28 -49.58
N LEU A 14 17.01 26.47 -48.54
CA LEU A 14 17.15 25.51 -47.45
C LEU A 14 15.84 25.48 -46.62
N PHE A 15 14.96 24.52 -46.90
CA PHE A 15 13.88 24.18 -46.00
C PHE A 15 14.48 23.53 -44.74
N THR A 16 14.67 24.29 -43.70
CA THR A 16 14.95 23.75 -42.35
C THR A 16 13.68 23.07 -41.84
N HIS A 17 13.59 21.76 -42.03
CA HIS A 17 12.63 20.96 -41.33
C HIS A 17 13.02 20.96 -39.85
N SER A 18 12.46 21.90 -39.08
CA SER A 18 12.46 21.80 -37.62
C SER A 18 11.64 20.59 -37.23
N ALA A 19 12.29 19.44 -37.15
CA ALA A 19 11.68 18.27 -36.61
C ALA A 19 11.34 18.58 -35.14
N PHE A 20 10.07 18.79 -34.85
CA PHE A 20 9.57 18.83 -33.48
C PHE A 20 9.95 17.49 -32.80
N ARG A 21 11.13 17.46 -32.18
CA ARG A 21 11.53 16.37 -31.31
C ARG A 21 10.44 16.28 -30.22
N LYS A 22 9.61 15.25 -30.26
CA LYS A 22 8.71 14.95 -29.15
C LYS A 22 9.57 14.90 -27.88
N LYS A 23 9.33 15.85 -26.98
CA LYS A 23 10.04 15.90 -25.70
C LYS A 23 9.69 14.62 -24.96
N THR A 24 10.67 13.83 -24.56
CA THR A 24 10.45 12.63 -23.73
C THR A 24 9.76 13.10 -22.46
N PRO A 25 8.65 12.45 -22.04
CA PRO A 25 7.97 12.81 -20.81
C PRO A 25 8.91 12.67 -19.62
N THR A 26 8.82 13.60 -18.67
CA THR A 26 9.63 13.56 -17.45
C THR A 26 8.96 12.68 -16.38
N ALA A 27 9.75 12.21 -15.41
CA ALA A 27 9.22 11.48 -14.26
C ALA A 27 8.17 12.31 -13.50
N GLU A 28 8.42 13.62 -13.35
CA GLU A 28 7.50 14.55 -12.69
C GLU A 28 6.15 14.65 -13.41
N GLN A 29 6.15 14.65 -14.75
CA GLN A 29 4.90 14.66 -15.52
C GLN A 29 4.09 13.37 -15.31
N LYS A 30 4.76 12.23 -15.20
CA LYS A 30 4.12 10.94 -14.91
C LYS A 30 3.55 10.92 -13.48
N ILE A 31 4.32 11.38 -12.51
CA ILE A 31 3.90 11.50 -11.09
C ILE A 31 2.68 12.42 -10.98
N GLU A 32 2.71 13.58 -11.64
CA GLU A 32 1.58 14.53 -11.61
C GLU A 32 0.33 13.95 -12.27
N LEU A 33 0.47 13.22 -13.39
CA LEU A 33 -0.65 12.50 -13.99
C LEU A 33 -1.21 11.45 -12.99
N GLY A 34 -0.36 10.66 -12.38
CA GLY A 34 -0.74 9.67 -11.37
C GLY A 34 -1.46 10.32 -10.18
N ARG A 35 -0.97 11.48 -9.74
CA ARG A 35 -1.63 12.25 -8.67
C ARG A 35 -3.05 12.64 -9.08
N GLN A 36 -3.27 13.17 -10.28
CA GLN A 36 -4.60 13.56 -10.74
C GLN A 36 -5.55 12.36 -10.85
N LEU A 37 -5.06 11.22 -11.37
CA LEU A 37 -5.81 9.96 -11.43
C LEU A 37 -6.18 9.44 -10.02
N PHE A 38 -5.26 9.48 -9.07
CA PHE A 38 -5.47 9.01 -7.69
C PHE A 38 -6.60 9.77 -6.96
N PHE A 39 -6.78 11.05 -7.27
CA PHE A 39 -7.81 11.90 -6.66
C PHE A 39 -9.09 12.00 -7.49
N ASP A 40 -9.15 11.38 -8.67
CA ASP A 40 -10.29 11.52 -9.57
C ASP A 40 -11.46 10.62 -9.18
N LYS A 41 -12.59 11.25 -8.82
CA LYS A 41 -13.82 10.56 -8.44
C LYS A 41 -14.64 10.07 -9.64
N ALA A 42 -14.27 10.46 -10.86
CA ALA A 42 -14.93 9.98 -12.07
C ALA A 42 -14.48 8.56 -12.46
N LEU A 43 -13.45 8.01 -11.80
CA LEU A 43 -12.89 6.68 -12.11
C LEU A 43 -13.61 5.52 -11.40
N SER A 44 -14.78 5.75 -10.79
CA SER A 44 -15.66 4.71 -10.23
C SER A 44 -17.02 4.68 -10.95
N GLU A 45 -17.75 3.57 -10.85
CA GLU A 45 -19.08 3.40 -11.42
C GLU A 45 -20.09 3.02 -10.32
N PRO A 46 -21.09 3.88 -9.99
CA PRO A 46 -21.24 5.26 -10.48
C PRO A 46 -20.11 6.18 -10.03
N ASN A 47 -19.97 7.36 -10.69
CA ASN A 47 -18.94 8.32 -10.34
C ASN A 47 -19.13 8.84 -8.90
N GLY A 48 -18.04 8.92 -8.12
CA GLY A 48 -18.09 9.42 -6.74
C GLY A 48 -16.95 8.98 -5.85
N GLN A 49 -16.26 7.88 -6.17
CA GLN A 49 -15.17 7.32 -5.38
C GLN A 49 -13.82 7.48 -6.09
N SER A 50 -12.81 7.88 -5.35
CA SER A 50 -11.41 7.87 -5.77
C SER A 50 -10.59 7.01 -4.81
N CYS A 51 -9.30 6.77 -5.09
CA CYS A 51 -8.40 6.03 -4.17
C CYS A 51 -8.39 6.63 -2.75
N THR A 52 -8.66 7.94 -2.62
CA THR A 52 -8.65 8.65 -1.33
C THR A 52 -9.79 8.30 -0.39
N VAL A 53 -10.82 7.59 -0.86
CA VAL A 53 -11.92 7.13 0.01
C VAL A 53 -11.40 6.06 0.99
N CYS A 54 -10.50 5.18 0.52
CA CYS A 54 -9.87 4.13 1.33
C CYS A 54 -8.42 4.46 1.73
N HIS A 55 -7.76 5.41 1.02
CA HIS A 55 -6.34 5.73 1.17
C HIS A 55 -6.12 7.26 1.24
N ALA A 56 -6.56 7.89 2.34
CA ALA A 56 -6.48 9.35 2.47
C ALA A 56 -5.11 9.82 2.99
N PRO A 57 -4.55 10.93 2.44
CA PRO A 57 -3.27 11.47 2.89
C PRO A 57 -3.21 11.76 4.40
N LYS A 58 -4.29 12.29 4.97
CA LYS A 58 -4.37 12.66 6.41
C LYS A 58 -4.24 11.49 7.38
N THR A 59 -4.41 10.27 6.91
CA THR A 59 -4.30 9.02 7.66
C THR A 59 -3.15 8.15 7.15
N ALA A 60 -2.09 8.79 6.66
CA ALA A 60 -0.95 8.11 6.05
C ALA A 60 -1.38 7.14 4.94
N PHE A 61 -2.33 7.57 4.10
CA PHE A 61 -2.90 6.78 3.00
C PHE A 61 -3.53 5.44 3.44
N SER A 62 -4.14 5.42 4.63
CA SER A 62 -5.08 4.38 5.08
C SER A 62 -6.50 4.93 5.11
N ASP A 63 -7.47 4.12 5.54
CA ASP A 63 -8.88 4.52 5.59
C ASP A 63 -9.08 5.74 6.51
N PRO A 64 -9.66 6.85 6.01
CA PRO A 64 -9.84 8.08 6.77
C PRO A 64 -10.89 7.98 7.89
N ASN A 65 -11.74 6.97 7.85
CA ASN A 65 -12.81 6.73 8.82
C ASN A 65 -12.41 5.69 9.86
N HIS A 66 -11.20 5.12 9.74
CA HIS A 66 -10.76 4.00 10.59
C HIS A 66 -11.77 2.84 10.60
N ALA A 67 -12.36 2.56 9.44
CA ALA A 67 -13.31 1.48 9.28
C ALA A 67 -12.61 0.11 9.44
N ILE A 68 -13.35 -0.88 9.96
CA ILE A 68 -12.86 -2.26 10.03
C ILE A 68 -12.43 -2.74 8.65
N VAL A 69 -13.28 -2.48 7.66
CA VAL A 69 -13.01 -2.61 6.23
C VAL A 69 -13.70 -1.45 5.52
N SER A 70 -13.13 -0.99 4.42
CA SER A 70 -13.70 0.11 3.66
C SER A 70 -14.93 -0.35 2.86
N GLU A 71 -15.89 0.55 2.72
CA GLU A 71 -17.05 0.37 1.87
C GLU A 71 -16.73 0.78 0.43
N GLY A 72 -17.23 0.04 -0.54
CA GLY A 72 -17.08 0.33 -1.96
C GLY A 72 -18.02 1.42 -2.47
N MET A 73 -18.06 1.60 -3.79
CA MET A 73 -18.93 2.59 -4.44
C MET A 73 -20.41 2.23 -4.33
N ILE A 74 -20.74 0.97 -4.18
CA ILE A 74 -22.10 0.46 -3.95
C ILE A 74 -22.32 0.35 -2.45
N ASP A 75 -23.41 0.96 -1.96
CA ASP A 75 -23.80 0.89 -0.55
C ASP A 75 -23.88 -0.58 -0.08
N ASP A 76 -23.40 -0.87 1.12
CA ASP A 76 -23.31 -2.22 1.71
C ASP A 76 -22.39 -3.22 0.95
N ALA A 77 -21.60 -2.74 -0.01
CA ALA A 77 -20.57 -3.55 -0.66
C ALA A 77 -19.22 -3.38 0.07
N PHE A 78 -18.79 -4.43 0.78
CA PHE A 78 -17.58 -4.39 1.60
C PHE A 78 -16.53 -5.38 1.11
N VAL A 79 -15.26 -4.94 1.13
CA VAL A 79 -14.10 -5.85 0.99
C VAL A 79 -13.91 -6.68 2.26
N ASN A 80 -13.17 -7.79 2.16
CA ASN A 80 -12.97 -8.70 3.30
C ASN A 80 -11.88 -8.24 4.29
N ARG A 81 -10.99 -7.32 3.88
CA ARG A 81 -9.80 -6.96 4.66
C ARG A 81 -9.70 -5.46 4.90
N ASN A 82 -9.06 -5.12 6.00
CA ASN A 82 -8.71 -3.75 6.33
C ASN A 82 -7.82 -3.11 5.25
N SER A 83 -8.08 -1.85 4.92
CA SER A 83 -7.30 -1.08 3.94
C SER A 83 -5.92 -0.75 4.48
N GLN A 84 -4.89 -1.35 3.87
CA GLN A 84 -3.50 -1.07 4.23
C GLN A 84 -3.12 0.36 3.86
N SER A 85 -2.24 0.97 4.66
CA SER A 85 -1.56 2.20 4.25
C SER A 85 -0.77 1.99 2.96
N LEU A 86 -0.82 2.97 2.06
CA LEU A 86 0.05 3.02 0.88
C LEU A 86 1.39 3.71 1.17
N ALA A 87 1.58 4.28 2.39
CA ALA A 87 2.88 4.80 2.76
C ALA A 87 3.94 3.67 2.70
N TYR A 88 5.07 3.98 2.08
CA TYR A 88 6.19 3.03 1.90
C TYR A 88 5.88 1.80 1.04
N VAL A 89 4.75 1.79 0.33
CA VAL A 89 4.33 0.64 -0.49
C VAL A 89 5.33 0.29 -1.60
N SER A 90 6.05 1.28 -2.13
CA SER A 90 7.05 1.11 -3.19
C SER A 90 8.29 0.31 -2.77
N PHE A 91 8.51 0.12 -1.47
CA PHE A 91 9.62 -0.70 -0.95
C PHE A 91 9.27 -2.17 -0.81
N ILE A 92 8.02 -2.57 -1.05
CA ILE A 92 7.62 -3.97 -0.96
C ILE A 92 8.15 -4.72 -2.19
N PRO A 93 9.04 -5.71 -2.02
CA PRO A 93 9.54 -6.48 -3.15
C PRO A 93 8.43 -7.36 -3.75
N PRO A 94 8.56 -7.84 -4.99
CA PRO A 94 7.65 -8.84 -5.54
C PRO A 94 7.57 -10.09 -4.65
N LEU A 95 6.43 -10.81 -4.70
CA LEU A 95 6.31 -12.09 -3.97
C LEU A 95 7.37 -13.06 -4.48
N GLN A 96 8.17 -13.57 -3.58
CA GLN A 96 9.21 -14.53 -3.89
C GLN A 96 9.43 -15.50 -2.72
N ARG A 97 10.19 -16.56 -2.99
CA ARG A 97 10.52 -17.59 -2.01
C ARG A 97 12.00 -17.55 -1.73
N SER A 98 12.37 -17.43 -0.46
CA SER A 98 13.77 -17.45 -0.01
C SER A 98 14.39 -18.84 -0.12
N ALA A 99 15.69 -18.93 0.04
CA ALA A 99 16.44 -20.20 -0.03
C ALA A 99 16.03 -21.23 1.05
N ASN A 100 15.53 -20.74 2.20
CA ASN A 100 14.98 -21.59 3.28
C ASN A 100 13.52 -21.99 3.05
N GLY A 101 12.91 -21.56 1.92
CA GLY A 101 11.58 -21.92 1.52
C GLY A 101 10.46 -21.00 2.06
N GLU A 102 10.78 -19.93 2.78
CA GLU A 102 9.83 -18.97 3.27
C GLU A 102 9.41 -17.97 2.19
N TYR A 103 8.15 -17.55 2.21
CA TYR A 103 7.64 -16.50 1.32
C TYR A 103 7.86 -15.12 1.91
N TYR A 104 8.15 -14.13 1.06
CA TYR A 104 8.24 -12.73 1.42
C TYR A 104 7.92 -11.82 0.24
N GLY A 105 7.57 -10.55 0.51
CA GLY A 105 7.17 -9.60 -0.53
C GLY A 105 5.74 -9.79 -1.02
N GLY A 106 5.43 -9.20 -2.17
CA GLY A 106 4.07 -9.16 -2.73
C GLY A 106 3.14 -8.15 -2.07
N LEU A 107 2.27 -7.56 -2.86
CA LEU A 107 1.31 -6.54 -2.42
C LEU A 107 0.00 -7.18 -1.95
N PHE A 108 -0.86 -6.38 -1.32
CA PHE A 108 -1.97 -6.79 -0.48
C PHE A 108 -1.49 -7.51 0.80
N TRP A 109 -2.44 -7.94 1.63
CA TRP A 109 -2.15 -8.71 2.83
C TRP A 109 -1.60 -10.12 2.54
N ASP A 110 -1.95 -10.66 1.38
CA ASP A 110 -1.70 -12.07 1.00
C ASP A 110 -0.64 -12.23 -0.11
N GLY A 111 -0.10 -11.14 -0.63
CA GLY A 111 0.95 -11.19 -1.65
C GLY A 111 0.50 -11.48 -3.07
N ARG A 112 -0.82 -11.48 -3.34
CA ARG A 112 -1.39 -11.87 -4.65
C ARG A 112 -0.99 -10.97 -5.82
N SER A 113 -0.41 -9.80 -5.57
CA SER A 113 0.09 -8.92 -6.62
C SER A 113 1.60 -8.72 -6.52
N SER A 114 2.27 -8.82 -7.66
CA SER A 114 3.73 -8.78 -7.78
C SER A 114 4.30 -7.37 -7.97
N SER A 115 3.48 -6.37 -8.31
CA SER A 115 3.89 -4.99 -8.54
C SER A 115 2.77 -4.02 -8.26
N LEU A 116 3.09 -2.73 -8.04
CA LEU A 116 2.10 -1.66 -7.89
C LEU A 116 1.17 -1.57 -9.11
N THR A 117 1.72 -1.61 -10.32
CA THR A 117 0.93 -1.56 -11.55
C THR A 117 -0.07 -2.72 -11.64
N HIS A 118 0.35 -3.94 -11.28
CA HIS A 118 -0.55 -5.10 -11.26
C HIS A 118 -1.56 -5.03 -10.11
N GLN A 119 -1.19 -4.45 -8.96
CA GLN A 119 -2.11 -4.29 -7.82
C GLN A 119 -3.32 -3.43 -8.20
N LEU A 120 -3.09 -2.33 -8.91
CA LEU A 120 -4.12 -1.38 -9.34
C LEU A 120 -5.17 -2.00 -10.28
N SER A 121 -4.89 -3.15 -10.90
CA SER A 121 -5.88 -3.86 -11.73
C SER A 121 -7.06 -4.39 -10.92
N GLY A 122 -6.91 -4.62 -9.62
CA GLY A 122 -7.99 -5.13 -8.76
C GLY A 122 -9.06 -4.09 -8.44
N PRO A 123 -8.73 -2.97 -7.77
CA PRO A 123 -9.69 -2.00 -7.25
C PRO A 123 -10.63 -1.41 -8.29
N PHE A 124 -10.18 -1.12 -9.51
CA PHE A 124 -11.01 -0.50 -10.53
C PHE A 124 -12.23 -1.32 -10.90
N PHE A 125 -12.12 -2.65 -10.95
CA PHE A 125 -13.18 -3.55 -11.42
C PHE A 125 -13.82 -4.36 -10.30
N ASN A 126 -13.36 -4.20 -9.06
CA ASN A 126 -13.95 -4.86 -7.91
C ASN A 126 -15.30 -4.22 -7.55
N ALA A 127 -16.36 -5.02 -7.54
CA ALA A 127 -17.71 -4.56 -7.17
C ALA A 127 -17.80 -4.04 -5.72
N ALA A 128 -16.90 -4.46 -4.83
CA ALA A 128 -16.78 -3.96 -3.47
C ALA A 128 -15.80 -2.77 -3.33
N GLU A 129 -15.35 -2.19 -4.45
CA GLU A 129 -14.45 -1.04 -4.48
C GLU A 129 -14.96 -0.03 -5.52
N MET A 130 -14.28 0.17 -6.66
CA MET A 130 -14.64 1.19 -7.65
C MET A 130 -15.68 0.73 -8.70
N ASN A 131 -15.98 -0.56 -8.81
CA ASN A 131 -17.10 -1.17 -9.54
C ASN A 131 -17.20 -0.83 -11.05
N ASN A 132 -16.12 -0.48 -11.74
CA ASN A 132 -16.21 -0.26 -13.19
C ASN A 132 -16.55 -1.56 -13.93
N ALA A 133 -17.37 -1.47 -14.97
CA ALA A 133 -17.78 -2.63 -15.77
C ALA A 133 -16.63 -3.20 -16.60
N ASP A 134 -15.81 -2.34 -17.20
CA ASP A 134 -14.69 -2.72 -18.07
C ASP A 134 -13.68 -1.56 -18.28
N THR A 135 -12.60 -1.86 -18.96
CA THR A 135 -11.54 -0.92 -19.32
C THR A 135 -12.04 0.21 -20.25
N LEU A 136 -13.01 -0.06 -21.11
CA LEU A 136 -13.50 0.92 -22.09
C LEU A 136 -14.29 2.03 -21.38
N SER A 137 -15.17 1.68 -20.43
CA SER A 137 -15.93 2.62 -19.62
C SER A 137 -14.98 3.51 -18.78
N LEU A 138 -14.02 2.90 -18.09
CA LEU A 138 -12.99 3.62 -17.33
C LEU A 138 -12.20 4.61 -18.20
N LEU A 139 -11.71 4.18 -19.36
CA LEU A 139 -10.96 5.05 -20.27
C LEU A 139 -11.82 6.11 -20.98
N ALA A 140 -13.13 5.95 -21.02
CA ALA A 140 -14.03 6.99 -21.50
C ALA A 140 -14.02 8.18 -20.55
N GLU A 141 -14.03 7.94 -19.23
CA GLU A 141 -13.90 8.99 -18.22
C GLU A 141 -12.53 9.69 -18.30
N VAL A 142 -11.46 8.94 -18.43
CA VAL A 142 -10.10 9.50 -18.62
C VAL A 142 -10.03 10.44 -19.84
N LYS A 143 -10.72 10.11 -20.94
CA LYS A 143 -10.74 10.94 -22.15
C LYS A 143 -11.50 12.25 -21.95
N GLN A 144 -12.44 12.31 -21.03
CA GLN A 144 -13.23 13.51 -20.70
C GLN A 144 -12.58 14.37 -19.62
N ALA A 145 -11.63 13.79 -18.85
CA ALA A 145 -11.00 14.44 -17.72
C ALA A 145 -10.10 15.64 -18.15
N PRO A 146 -10.01 16.68 -17.33
CA PRO A 146 -9.14 17.84 -17.60
C PRO A 146 -7.67 17.45 -17.83
N TYR A 147 -7.19 16.40 -17.16
CA TYR A 147 -5.81 15.90 -17.27
C TYR A 147 -5.56 15.05 -18.51
N TYR A 148 -6.54 14.80 -19.37
CA TYR A 148 -6.29 14.03 -20.61
C TYR A 148 -5.24 14.67 -21.51
N SER A 149 -5.08 15.99 -21.48
CA SER A 149 -4.00 16.68 -22.17
C SER A 149 -2.62 16.26 -21.65
N LEU A 150 -2.47 16.09 -20.35
CA LEU A 150 -1.26 15.57 -19.71
C LEU A 150 -1.04 14.07 -20.02
N PHE A 151 -2.09 13.26 -19.98
CA PHE A 151 -2.02 11.87 -20.41
C PHE A 151 -1.45 11.75 -21.84
N LYS A 152 -1.96 12.57 -22.77
CA LYS A 152 -1.45 12.62 -24.15
C LYS A 152 0.00 13.08 -24.25
N GLN A 153 0.46 13.94 -23.38
CA GLN A 153 1.87 14.37 -23.35
C GLN A 153 2.77 13.23 -22.86
N VAL A 154 2.34 12.47 -21.87
CA VAL A 154 3.10 11.38 -21.25
C VAL A 154 3.10 10.14 -22.15
N TYR A 155 1.94 9.70 -22.61
CA TYR A 155 1.78 8.39 -23.27
C TYR A 155 1.31 8.49 -24.73
N GLY A 156 0.81 9.62 -25.16
CA GLY A 156 0.17 9.76 -26.45
C GLY A 156 -1.35 9.59 -26.40
N ARG A 157 -1.97 9.54 -27.56
CA ARG A 157 -3.42 9.30 -27.65
C ARG A 157 -3.73 7.84 -27.35
N ILE A 158 -4.83 7.60 -26.63
CA ILE A 158 -5.38 6.25 -26.40
C ILE A 158 -5.78 5.64 -27.76
N LYS A 159 -5.08 4.61 -28.16
CA LYS A 159 -5.33 3.84 -29.40
C LYS A 159 -5.73 2.41 -29.07
N ASP A 160 -5.05 1.80 -28.13
CA ASP A 160 -5.27 0.46 -27.64
C ASP A 160 -5.72 0.55 -26.17
N PRO A 161 -6.90 0.03 -25.80
CA PRO A 161 -7.41 0.14 -24.45
C PRO A 161 -6.54 -0.58 -23.41
N ASP A 162 -5.99 -1.74 -23.71
CA ASP A 162 -5.20 -2.52 -22.76
C ASP A 162 -3.89 -1.82 -22.45
N ILE A 163 -3.20 -1.32 -23.48
CA ILE A 163 -1.98 -0.52 -23.32
C ILE A 163 -2.28 0.78 -22.55
N ALA A 164 -3.39 1.44 -22.83
CA ALA A 164 -3.76 2.68 -22.15
C ALA A 164 -4.11 2.44 -20.68
N TYR A 165 -4.70 1.31 -20.35
CA TYR A 165 -4.98 0.90 -18.98
C TYR A 165 -3.68 0.63 -18.20
N ASP A 166 -2.75 -0.10 -18.79
CA ASP A 166 -1.42 -0.31 -18.19
C ASP A 166 -0.70 1.02 -17.93
N GLN A 167 -0.79 1.97 -18.88
CA GLN A 167 -0.23 3.31 -18.74
C GLN A 167 -0.89 4.13 -17.62
N LEU A 168 -2.20 3.99 -17.43
CA LEU A 168 -2.94 4.58 -16.32
C LEU A 168 -2.42 4.03 -14.98
N CYS A 169 -2.34 2.72 -14.85
CA CYS A 169 -1.80 2.05 -13.67
C CYS A 169 -0.33 2.43 -13.42
N GLU A 170 0.49 2.54 -14.47
CA GLU A 170 1.89 2.97 -14.36
C GLU A 170 2.01 4.42 -13.83
N ALA A 171 1.11 5.32 -14.23
CA ALA A 171 1.12 6.69 -13.74
C ALA A 171 0.74 6.76 -12.26
N ILE A 172 -0.28 6.02 -11.83
CA ILE A 172 -0.67 5.96 -10.41
C ILE A 172 0.46 5.33 -9.58
N ALA A 173 1.04 4.22 -10.04
CA ALA A 173 2.18 3.58 -9.38
C ALA A 173 3.40 4.53 -9.25
N ALA A 174 3.65 5.39 -10.25
CA ALA A 174 4.68 6.41 -10.16
C ALA A 174 4.38 7.47 -9.08
N PHE A 175 3.12 7.85 -8.91
CA PHE A 175 2.72 8.73 -7.82
C PHE A 175 2.86 8.05 -6.46
N GLU A 176 2.41 6.80 -6.29
CA GLU A 176 2.54 6.02 -5.07
C GLU A 176 4.01 5.72 -4.70
N SER A 177 4.92 5.79 -5.68
CA SER A 177 6.36 5.65 -5.45
C SER A 177 7.07 6.98 -5.15
N SER A 178 6.35 8.10 -5.17
CA SER A 178 6.94 9.43 -4.94
C SER A 178 7.26 9.69 -3.46
N SER A 179 7.98 10.78 -3.20
CA SER A 179 8.33 11.20 -1.83
C SER A 179 7.13 11.50 -0.94
N VAL A 180 5.95 11.75 -1.52
CA VAL A 180 4.71 11.97 -0.78
C VAL A 180 4.29 10.74 0.03
N PHE A 181 4.63 9.53 -0.45
CA PHE A 181 4.36 8.27 0.26
C PHE A 181 5.56 7.77 1.06
N ASN A 182 6.73 8.37 0.89
CA ASN A 182 8.02 7.86 1.38
C ASN A 182 8.81 8.98 2.08
N GLU A 183 8.24 9.60 3.11
CA GLU A 183 8.76 10.84 3.70
C GLU A 183 10.03 10.65 4.54
N PHE A 184 10.09 9.61 5.38
CA PHE A 184 11.17 9.36 6.34
C PHE A 184 11.45 10.56 7.25
N THR A 185 10.40 11.17 7.79
CA THR A 185 10.43 12.36 8.64
C THR A 185 9.90 12.09 10.05
N SER A 186 9.93 10.83 10.48
CA SER A 186 9.50 10.47 11.84
C SER A 186 10.50 10.90 12.93
N LYS A 187 10.05 10.99 14.17
CA LYS A 187 10.95 11.25 15.32
C LYS A 187 12.09 10.23 15.37
N TYR A 188 11.82 8.97 15.02
CA TYR A 188 12.83 7.93 15.00
C TYR A 188 13.88 8.16 13.91
N ASP A 189 13.51 8.67 12.72
CA ASP A 189 14.48 9.04 11.68
C ASP A 189 15.42 10.16 12.15
N TYR A 190 14.89 11.17 12.84
CA TYR A 190 15.71 12.23 13.43
C TYR A 190 16.57 11.73 14.58
N TYR A 191 16.09 10.76 15.36
CA TYR A 191 16.89 10.10 16.40
C TYR A 191 18.07 9.33 15.80
N LEU A 192 17.84 8.53 14.77
CA LEU A 192 18.90 7.83 14.04
C LEU A 192 19.93 8.80 13.43
N ALA A 193 19.48 9.96 12.99
CA ALA A 193 20.36 11.02 12.46
C ALA A 193 21.08 11.82 13.57
N GLY A 194 20.88 11.50 14.86
CA GLY A 194 21.49 12.19 16.00
C GLY A 194 20.94 13.61 16.26
N LYS A 195 19.79 13.95 15.67
CA LYS A 195 19.20 15.30 15.73
C LYS A 195 18.26 15.51 16.92
N VAL A 196 17.67 14.44 17.42
CA VAL A 196 16.76 14.46 18.58
C VAL A 196 17.05 13.30 19.51
N GLN A 197 16.57 13.40 20.76
CA GLN A 197 16.63 12.30 21.72
C GLN A 197 15.23 11.70 21.92
N LEU A 198 15.19 10.39 22.13
CA LEU A 198 13.99 9.72 22.63
C LEU A 198 13.84 10.01 24.13
N THR A 199 12.62 10.12 24.61
CA THR A 199 12.31 10.15 26.05
C THR A 199 12.67 8.82 26.71
N GLU A 200 12.73 8.76 28.03
CA GLU A 200 13.03 7.51 28.74
C GLU A 200 11.98 6.42 28.48
N GLN A 201 10.71 6.79 28.34
CA GLN A 201 9.64 5.85 28.01
C GLN A 201 9.79 5.30 26.58
N GLU A 202 10.11 6.15 25.61
CA GLU A 202 10.34 5.75 24.21
C GLU A 202 11.60 4.85 24.07
N LYS A 203 12.68 5.15 24.82
CA LYS A 203 13.88 4.31 24.89
C LYS A 203 13.58 2.95 25.50
N LEU A 204 12.81 2.93 26.60
CA LEU A 204 12.36 1.68 27.21
C LEU A 204 11.53 0.88 26.19
N GLY A 205 10.61 1.54 25.47
CA GLY A 205 9.79 0.92 24.42
C GLY A 205 10.63 0.31 23.31
N LEU A 206 11.64 1.03 22.81
CA LEU A 206 12.57 0.52 21.79
C LEU A 206 13.32 -0.72 22.32
N SER A 207 13.86 -0.65 23.54
CA SER A 207 14.57 -1.78 24.15
C SER A 207 13.67 -3.02 24.33
N LEU A 208 12.42 -2.82 24.72
CA LEU A 208 11.42 -3.91 24.84
C LEU A 208 11.02 -4.45 23.46
N PHE A 209 10.86 -3.60 22.48
CA PHE A 209 10.54 -3.96 21.09
C PHE A 209 11.62 -4.86 20.47
N GLU A 210 12.90 -4.54 20.71
CA GLU A 210 14.05 -5.31 20.25
C GLU A 210 14.33 -6.57 21.10
N GLY A 211 13.96 -6.54 22.37
CA GLY A 211 14.24 -7.58 23.35
C GLY A 211 13.02 -8.41 23.75
N LYS A 212 12.51 -8.20 24.95
CA LYS A 212 11.47 -9.01 25.59
C LYS A 212 10.18 -9.13 24.78
N GLY A 213 9.77 -8.04 24.11
CA GLY A 213 8.57 -8.01 23.26
C GLY A 213 8.68 -8.80 21.96
N ARG A 214 9.90 -9.12 21.50
CA ARG A 214 10.20 -9.86 20.26
C ARG A 214 9.65 -9.23 18.97
N CYS A 215 9.24 -7.98 19.00
CA CYS A 215 8.66 -7.29 17.83
C CYS A 215 9.66 -7.23 16.67
N ASN A 216 10.95 -7.05 17.00
CA ASN A 216 12.05 -7.00 16.02
C ASN A 216 12.29 -8.33 15.27
N SER A 217 11.66 -9.43 15.67
CA SER A 217 11.72 -10.70 14.91
C SER A 217 11.04 -10.58 13.53
N CYS A 218 10.04 -9.70 13.42
CA CYS A 218 9.27 -9.45 12.20
C CYS A 218 9.42 -8.01 11.71
N HIS A 219 9.48 -7.05 12.64
CA HIS A 219 9.55 -5.62 12.36
C HIS A 219 10.97 -5.09 12.60
N LEU A 220 11.86 -5.38 11.64
CA LEU A 220 13.31 -5.12 11.78
C LEU A 220 13.62 -3.65 12.02
N THR A 221 14.47 -3.37 13.02
CA THR A 221 15.06 -2.04 13.29
C THR A 221 16.36 -1.81 12.52
N THR A 222 16.85 -2.81 11.78
CA THR A 222 18.00 -2.67 10.87
C THR A 222 17.57 -2.09 9.54
N PRO A 223 18.43 -1.26 8.90
CA PRO A 223 18.16 -0.76 7.56
C PRO A 223 18.01 -1.91 6.56
N GLU A 224 17.04 -1.76 5.66
CA GLU A 224 16.86 -2.64 4.53
C GLU A 224 18.04 -2.42 3.55
N PRO A 225 18.65 -3.50 3.00
CA PRO A 225 19.92 -3.40 2.27
C PRO A 225 19.88 -2.52 1.01
N GLU A 226 18.79 -2.53 0.25
CA GLU A 226 18.68 -1.81 -1.01
C GLU A 226 18.40 -0.31 -0.79
N SER A 227 17.54 0.02 0.15
CA SER A 227 17.15 1.41 0.44
C SER A 227 18.05 2.09 1.46
N GLY A 228 18.74 1.35 2.30
CA GLY A 228 19.46 1.86 3.46
C GLY A 228 18.55 2.48 4.53
N ARG A 229 17.24 2.19 4.50
CA ARG A 229 16.21 2.76 5.38
C ARG A 229 15.61 1.70 6.29
N VAL A 230 15.24 2.12 7.50
CA VAL A 230 14.51 1.22 8.43
C VAL A 230 13.03 1.24 8.06
N LEU A 231 12.50 0.09 7.62
CA LEU A 231 11.11 -0.06 7.18
C LEU A 231 10.22 -0.74 8.21
N PHE A 232 10.77 -1.23 9.32
CA PHE A 232 10.03 -1.94 10.36
C PHE A 232 9.18 -3.10 9.82
N THR A 233 9.77 -3.89 8.93
CA THR A 233 9.18 -5.12 8.36
C THR A 233 10.28 -5.99 7.80
N ASN A 234 10.05 -7.30 7.77
CA ASN A 234 10.84 -8.27 7.00
C ASN A 234 10.09 -8.75 5.75
N PHE A 235 8.87 -8.23 5.51
CA PHE A 235 7.96 -8.63 4.44
C PHE A 235 7.57 -10.11 4.41
N HIS A 236 7.94 -10.92 5.42
CA HIS A 236 7.56 -12.32 5.53
C HIS A 236 6.10 -12.50 5.96
N TYR A 237 5.65 -13.74 6.04
CA TYR A 237 4.27 -14.12 6.29
C TYR A 237 4.13 -14.93 7.57
N TYR A 238 3.23 -14.51 8.45
CA TYR A 238 2.94 -15.22 9.71
C TYR A 238 1.44 -15.32 9.94
N ASN A 239 1.02 -16.45 10.53
CA ASN A 239 -0.29 -16.56 11.14
C ASN A 239 -0.16 -16.13 12.61
N LEU A 240 -0.67 -14.95 12.93
CA LEU A 240 -0.62 -14.40 14.28
C LEU A 240 -1.77 -14.92 15.17
N GLY A 241 -2.57 -15.88 14.71
CA GLY A 241 -3.70 -16.42 15.45
C GLY A 241 -4.83 -15.41 15.65
N ILE A 242 -5.05 -14.51 14.72
CA ILE A 242 -6.11 -13.50 14.80
C ILE A 242 -7.47 -14.21 14.71
N PRO A 243 -8.39 -13.97 15.66
CA PRO A 243 -9.75 -14.47 15.58
C PRO A 243 -10.51 -13.83 14.42
N LYS A 244 -11.54 -14.53 13.95
CA LYS A 244 -12.52 -13.95 13.05
C LYS A 244 -13.14 -12.72 13.71
N ASN A 245 -13.23 -11.60 13.00
CA ASN A 245 -13.84 -10.39 13.53
C ASN A 245 -15.36 -10.39 13.26
N PRO A 246 -16.22 -10.65 14.25
CA PRO A 246 -17.66 -10.71 14.02
C PRO A 246 -18.29 -9.36 13.68
N LYS A 247 -17.54 -8.26 13.86
CA LYS A 247 -17.98 -6.91 13.51
C LYS A 247 -17.63 -6.53 12.06
N ASN A 248 -16.93 -7.41 11.32
CA ASN A 248 -16.57 -7.13 9.93
C ASN A 248 -17.82 -7.22 9.03
N PRO A 249 -18.26 -6.11 8.42
CA PRO A 249 -19.49 -6.08 7.62
C PRO A 249 -19.41 -6.93 6.34
N PHE A 250 -18.21 -7.34 5.92
CA PHE A 250 -18.03 -8.27 4.81
C PHE A 250 -18.87 -9.55 4.93
N TYR A 251 -19.10 -10.02 6.15
CA TYR A 251 -19.87 -11.26 6.35
C TYR A 251 -21.37 -11.11 6.07
N SER A 252 -21.86 -9.88 6.01
CA SER A 252 -23.25 -9.54 5.67
C SER A 252 -23.40 -8.82 4.32
N THR A 253 -22.32 -8.63 3.58
CA THR A 253 -22.36 -8.01 2.24
C THR A 253 -23.11 -8.90 1.23
N PHE A 254 -23.31 -8.39 0.02
CA PHE A 254 -24.05 -9.13 -1.03
C PHE A 254 -23.46 -10.51 -1.32
N ALA A 255 -24.33 -11.49 -1.56
CA ALA A 255 -23.92 -12.85 -1.90
C ALA A 255 -23.10 -12.93 -3.19
N SER A 256 -23.21 -11.94 -4.10
CA SER A 256 -22.34 -11.81 -5.29
C SER A 256 -20.89 -11.45 -4.94
N ILE A 257 -20.65 -10.81 -3.78
CA ILE A 257 -19.32 -10.43 -3.29
C ILE A 257 -18.81 -11.50 -2.31
N ASN A 258 -19.67 -11.91 -1.36
CA ASN A 258 -19.34 -12.95 -0.39
C ASN A 258 -20.40 -14.08 -0.42
N PRO A 259 -20.25 -15.06 -1.33
CA PRO A 259 -21.20 -16.16 -1.45
C PRO A 259 -21.23 -17.11 -0.25
N GLN A 260 -20.22 -17.06 0.63
CA GLN A 260 -20.12 -17.89 1.82
C GLN A 260 -20.73 -17.21 3.07
N GLY A 261 -21.00 -15.89 3.00
CA GLY A 261 -21.53 -15.12 4.12
C GLY A 261 -20.66 -15.29 5.38
N GLU A 262 -21.30 -15.58 6.49
CA GLU A 262 -20.60 -15.80 7.77
C GLU A 262 -19.67 -17.02 7.79
N ALA A 263 -19.80 -17.97 6.86
CA ALA A 263 -18.93 -19.13 6.77
C ALA A 263 -17.59 -18.84 6.07
N ALA A 264 -17.42 -17.67 5.49
CA ALA A 264 -16.18 -17.28 4.82
C ALA A 264 -15.00 -17.33 5.80
N ILE A 265 -13.89 -17.92 5.34
CA ILE A 265 -12.60 -18.00 6.06
C ILE A 265 -11.51 -17.39 5.19
N ASP A 266 -10.70 -16.52 5.78
CA ASP A 266 -9.56 -15.92 5.08
C ASP A 266 -8.29 -16.75 5.29
N PHE A 267 -7.93 -17.52 4.26
CA PHE A 267 -6.73 -18.35 4.28
C PHE A 267 -5.43 -17.57 3.97
N GLY A 268 -5.49 -16.27 3.66
CA GLY A 268 -4.31 -15.44 3.39
C GLY A 268 -3.43 -15.99 2.27
N LEU A 269 -2.12 -16.03 2.51
CA LEU A 269 -1.13 -16.53 1.54
C LEU A 269 -1.44 -17.94 1.05
N GLY A 270 -1.97 -18.81 1.92
CA GLY A 270 -2.28 -20.19 1.57
C GLY A 270 -3.22 -20.33 0.36
N ALA A 271 -4.21 -19.46 0.26
CA ALA A 271 -5.10 -19.40 -0.90
C ALA A 271 -4.38 -18.93 -2.17
N VAL A 272 -3.40 -18.02 -2.04
CA VAL A 272 -2.66 -17.46 -3.19
C VAL A 272 -1.69 -18.47 -3.79
N VAL A 273 -0.95 -19.19 -2.93
CA VAL A 273 0.09 -20.13 -3.36
C VAL A 273 -0.39 -21.58 -3.41
N ASN A 274 -1.67 -21.80 -3.09
CA ASN A 274 -2.30 -23.14 -3.04
C ASN A 274 -1.53 -24.14 -2.15
N ASP A 275 -1.12 -23.69 -0.95
CA ASP A 275 -0.37 -24.48 0.02
C ASP A 275 -0.99 -24.35 1.42
N VAL A 276 -1.54 -25.44 1.94
CA VAL A 276 -2.18 -25.49 3.29
C VAL A 276 -1.22 -25.13 4.42
N ASN A 277 0.11 -25.31 4.23
CA ASN A 277 1.12 -24.91 5.19
C ASN A 277 1.32 -23.37 5.25
N GLN A 278 0.67 -22.64 4.36
CA GLN A 278 0.65 -21.17 4.35
C GLN A 278 -0.71 -20.60 4.78
N ASN A 279 -1.71 -21.44 5.09
CA ASN A 279 -3.03 -20.99 5.52
C ASN A 279 -2.97 -20.11 6.77
N GLY A 280 -3.72 -19.02 6.73
CA GLY A 280 -3.83 -18.04 7.82
C GLY A 280 -2.64 -17.09 7.95
N LYS A 281 -1.66 -17.17 7.03
CA LYS A 281 -0.50 -16.30 7.05
C LYS A 281 -0.75 -15.04 6.24
N PHE A 282 -0.37 -13.89 6.84
CA PHE A 282 -0.44 -12.56 6.24
C PHE A 282 0.92 -11.90 6.27
N ARG A 283 1.19 -11.02 5.30
CA ARG A 283 2.46 -10.31 5.19
C ARG A 283 2.62 -9.32 6.34
N VAL A 284 3.82 -9.27 6.90
CA VAL A 284 4.21 -8.28 7.92
C VAL A 284 4.19 -6.89 7.27
N PRO A 285 3.32 -5.97 7.73
CA PRO A 285 3.30 -4.61 7.22
C PRO A 285 4.44 -3.79 7.82
N THR A 286 4.75 -2.65 7.21
CA THR A 286 5.55 -1.62 7.87
C THR A 286 4.84 -1.12 9.14
N LEU A 287 5.60 -0.72 10.17
CA LEU A 287 5.04 0.00 11.33
C LEU A 287 5.20 1.53 11.19
N ARG A 288 5.76 2.01 10.09
CA ARG A 288 5.78 3.45 9.83
C ARG A 288 4.36 3.97 9.75
N ASN A 289 4.11 5.09 10.41
CA ASN A 289 2.78 5.70 10.49
C ASN A 289 1.70 4.83 11.17
N VAL A 290 2.10 3.79 11.93
CA VAL A 290 1.16 2.85 12.56
C VAL A 290 0.13 3.53 13.46
N GLN A 291 0.42 4.72 13.99
CA GLN A 291 -0.51 5.55 14.74
C GLN A 291 -1.82 5.84 13.99
N TYR A 292 -1.77 5.98 12.67
CA TYR A 292 -2.89 6.39 11.83
C TYR A 292 -3.61 5.22 11.14
N THR A 293 -3.04 3.99 11.20
CA THR A 293 -3.49 2.87 10.38
C THR A 293 -4.44 1.90 11.08
N GLY A 294 -4.98 2.30 12.23
CA GLY A 294 -6.03 1.50 12.90
C GLY A 294 -7.34 1.47 12.11
N PRO A 295 -8.21 0.45 12.36
CA PRO A 295 -8.00 -0.69 13.25
C PRO A 295 -6.97 -1.69 12.71
N TYR A 296 -6.42 -2.51 13.57
CA TYR A 296 -5.24 -3.31 13.31
C TYR A 296 -5.55 -4.75 12.90
N PHE A 297 -4.55 -5.39 12.27
CA PHE A 297 -4.59 -6.69 11.59
C PHE A 297 -5.41 -6.68 10.30
N HIS A 298 -5.29 -7.77 9.54
CA HIS A 298 -5.92 -7.89 8.22
C HIS A 298 -7.44 -7.75 8.22
N ASN A 299 -8.09 -8.07 9.33
CA ASN A 299 -9.55 -8.03 9.49
C ASN A 299 -10.03 -6.94 10.47
N GLY A 300 -9.15 -6.02 10.89
CA GLY A 300 -9.48 -4.94 11.81
C GLY A 300 -9.91 -5.41 13.23
N TYR A 301 -9.41 -6.56 13.71
CA TYR A 301 -9.83 -7.16 14.97
C TYR A 301 -9.56 -6.29 16.20
N CYS A 302 -8.40 -5.63 16.26
CA CYS A 302 -8.05 -4.72 17.35
C CYS A 302 -8.32 -3.27 16.95
N ALA A 303 -9.13 -2.57 17.74
CA ALA A 303 -9.49 -1.18 17.44
C ALA A 303 -8.34 -0.19 17.70
N THR A 304 -7.50 -0.45 18.71
CA THR A 304 -6.45 0.44 19.14
C THR A 304 -5.08 -0.23 19.07
N LEU A 305 -4.01 0.61 18.97
CA LEU A 305 -2.64 0.13 18.98
C LEU A 305 -2.28 -0.58 20.29
N GLN A 306 -2.83 -0.11 21.42
CA GLN A 306 -2.66 -0.75 22.73
C GLN A 306 -3.27 -2.16 22.74
N GLU A 307 -4.47 -2.33 22.19
CA GLU A 307 -5.11 -3.67 22.06
C GLU A 307 -4.28 -4.58 21.17
N ALA A 308 -3.72 -4.08 20.05
CA ALA A 308 -2.90 -4.87 19.17
C ALA A 308 -1.60 -5.36 19.85
N VAL A 309 -0.92 -4.47 20.60
CA VAL A 309 0.27 -4.84 21.38
C VAL A 309 -0.09 -5.84 22.47
N HIS A 310 -1.20 -5.63 23.20
CA HIS A 310 -1.65 -6.55 24.23
C HIS A 310 -2.04 -7.93 23.66
N PHE A 311 -2.75 -7.97 22.55
CA PHE A 311 -3.08 -9.23 21.86
C PHE A 311 -1.81 -10.02 21.52
N LEU A 312 -0.79 -9.37 20.95
CA LEU A 312 0.46 -10.01 20.59
C LEU A 312 1.28 -10.44 21.82
N ASN A 313 1.12 -9.77 22.96
CA ASN A 313 1.72 -10.15 24.23
C ASN A 313 1.06 -11.36 24.86
N ALA A 314 -0.29 -11.41 24.88
CA ALA A 314 -1.07 -12.26 25.79
C ALA A 314 -2.03 -13.25 25.09
N ARG A 315 -2.07 -13.33 23.76
CA ARG A 315 -3.02 -14.17 23.01
C ARG A 315 -3.07 -15.63 23.50
N ASP A 316 -1.94 -16.23 23.84
CA ASP A 316 -1.86 -17.63 24.29
C ASP A 316 -2.04 -17.79 25.80
N VAL A 317 -2.22 -16.68 26.53
CA VAL A 317 -2.37 -16.63 28.00
C VAL A 317 -3.77 -16.21 28.40
N ASP A 318 -4.31 -15.19 27.75
CA ASP A 318 -5.64 -14.64 28.03
C ASP A 318 -6.73 -15.39 27.26
N ALA A 319 -7.99 -15.20 27.69
CA ALA A 319 -9.14 -15.84 27.08
C ALA A 319 -9.58 -15.12 25.81
N TYR A 320 -8.85 -15.32 24.70
CA TYR A 320 -9.28 -14.88 23.38
C TYR A 320 -10.10 -15.96 22.65
N PRO A 321 -10.98 -15.56 21.71
CA PRO A 321 -11.61 -16.50 20.79
C PRO A 321 -10.57 -17.28 19.99
N GLU A 322 -10.96 -18.46 19.52
CA GLU A 322 -10.08 -19.27 18.67
C GLU A 322 -9.64 -18.52 17.41
N PRO A 323 -8.41 -18.73 16.94
CA PRO A 323 -7.93 -18.20 15.65
C PRO A 323 -8.87 -18.57 14.50
N GLU A 324 -9.11 -17.66 13.55
CA GLU A 324 -9.91 -17.96 12.36
C GLU A 324 -9.32 -19.14 11.58
N VAL A 325 -7.98 -19.20 11.47
CA VAL A 325 -7.24 -20.35 10.93
C VAL A 325 -6.33 -20.90 12.02
N ARG A 326 -6.65 -22.07 12.55
CA ARG A 326 -5.92 -22.72 13.66
C ARG A 326 -4.55 -23.28 13.26
N GLN A 327 -4.39 -23.62 11.96
CA GLN A 327 -3.12 -24.15 11.47
C GLN A 327 -2.06 -23.05 11.38
N ASN A 328 -0.80 -23.44 11.54
CA ASN A 328 0.35 -22.58 11.30
C ASN A 328 0.49 -21.35 12.22
N VAL A 329 -0.23 -21.30 13.35
CA VAL A 329 -0.13 -20.18 14.30
C VAL A 329 1.29 -20.09 14.87
N ALA A 330 1.84 -18.87 14.88
CA ALA A 330 3.22 -18.60 15.27
C ALA A 330 3.38 -18.44 16.80
N HIS A 331 3.05 -19.46 17.58
CA HIS A 331 3.12 -19.46 19.05
C HIS A 331 4.54 -19.18 19.61
N GLN A 332 5.59 -19.50 18.85
CA GLN A 332 6.97 -19.30 19.30
C GLN A 332 7.42 -17.83 19.23
N ILE A 333 6.72 -17.00 18.47
CA ILE A 333 7.09 -15.59 18.20
C ILE A 333 6.22 -14.64 18.99
N THR A 334 4.92 -14.89 19.08
CA THR A 334 3.93 -14.00 19.70
C THR A 334 2.98 -14.78 20.61
N GLY A 335 2.26 -14.06 21.48
CA GLY A 335 1.17 -14.62 22.30
C GLY A 335 1.53 -14.91 23.77
N SER A 336 2.81 -14.88 24.14
CA SER A 336 3.27 -15.17 25.52
C SER A 336 4.60 -14.46 25.85
N SER A 337 4.71 -13.17 25.54
CA SER A 337 5.92 -12.38 25.83
C SER A 337 6.03 -11.97 27.30
N HIS A 338 4.95 -12.09 28.09
CA HIS A 338 4.86 -11.74 29.50
C HIS A 338 5.25 -10.30 29.81
N LEU A 339 4.93 -9.37 28.91
CA LEU A 339 5.08 -7.94 29.16
C LEU A 339 4.08 -7.49 30.21
N LYS A 340 4.51 -6.56 31.10
CA LYS A 340 3.62 -5.87 32.03
C LYS A 340 2.90 -4.74 31.29
N ALA A 341 1.83 -4.21 31.88
CA ALA A 341 1.05 -3.14 31.28
C ALA A 341 1.85 -1.85 31.01
N ASP A 342 2.77 -1.50 31.89
CA ASP A 342 3.70 -0.37 31.71
C ASP A 342 4.73 -0.62 30.60
N GLU A 343 5.17 -1.86 30.43
CA GLU A 343 6.06 -2.26 29.34
C GLU A 343 5.33 -2.22 27.96
N GLU A 344 4.06 -2.65 27.89
CA GLU A 344 3.23 -2.50 26.68
C GLU A 344 3.04 -1.01 26.32
N GLN A 345 2.74 -0.16 27.33
CA GLN A 345 2.62 1.29 27.12
C GLN A 345 3.92 1.91 26.61
N ALA A 346 5.07 1.45 27.08
CA ALA A 346 6.36 1.90 26.59
C ALA A 346 6.58 1.50 25.12
N ILE A 347 6.21 0.27 24.72
CA ILE A 347 6.26 -0.15 23.31
C ILE A 347 5.35 0.75 22.46
N VAL A 348 4.12 1.03 22.92
CA VAL A 348 3.22 1.95 22.20
C VAL A 348 3.84 3.33 22.06
N ALA A 349 4.46 3.88 23.12
CA ALA A 349 5.14 5.17 23.05
C ALA A 349 6.26 5.18 22.00
N PHE A 350 7.04 4.10 21.90
CA PHE A 350 8.02 3.94 20.83
C PHE A 350 7.37 3.89 19.44
N LEU A 351 6.29 3.13 19.27
CA LEU A 351 5.58 3.01 17.99
C LEU A 351 5.06 4.35 17.47
N LEU A 352 4.65 5.26 18.37
CA LEU A 352 4.25 6.62 18.02
C LEU A 352 5.42 7.46 17.45
N CYS A 353 6.67 7.13 17.80
CA CYS A 353 7.85 7.78 17.22
C CYS A 353 8.07 7.45 15.73
N LEU A 354 7.33 6.49 15.17
CA LEU A 354 7.45 6.05 13.76
C LEU A 354 6.54 6.84 12.83
N THR A 355 5.89 7.89 13.33
CA THR A 355 4.96 8.73 12.57
C THR A 355 5.71 9.85 11.87
N ASP A 356 5.50 9.98 10.55
CA ASP A 356 6.08 11.02 9.72
C ASP A 356 5.52 12.41 10.04
N GLY A 357 6.23 13.44 9.56
CA GLY A 357 5.86 14.85 9.81
C GLY A 357 6.28 15.35 11.19
N TYR A 358 7.24 14.70 11.84
CA TYR A 358 7.79 15.20 13.11
C TYR A 358 8.64 16.46 12.88
N GLU A 359 8.34 17.51 13.63
CA GLU A 359 9.11 18.76 13.62
C GLU A 359 10.06 18.79 14.85
N PRO A 360 11.40 18.70 14.65
CA PRO A 360 12.35 18.87 15.74
C PRO A 360 12.23 20.27 16.36
N GLN A 361 12.10 20.32 17.70
CA GLN A 361 12.08 21.58 18.47
C GLN A 361 13.49 22.06 18.75
#